data_5aa21be69b7902e79e93c47ff1c2a12b
#
_entry.id   5aa21be69b7902e79e93c47ff1c2a12b
#
_cell.length_a   1.000
_cell.length_b   1.000
_cell.length_c   1.000
_cell.angle_alpha   90.00
_cell.angle_beta   90.00
_cell.angle_gamma   90.00
#
_symmetry.space_group_name_H-M   'P 1'
#
loop_
_entity.id
_entity.type
_entity.pdbx_description
1 polymer ?
#
loop_
_entity_poly.entity_id
_entity_poly.type
_entity_poly.pdbx_seq_one_letter_code
_entity_poly.pdbx_strand_id
1 'polypeptide(L)'
;MTADRAGNNDEASLAAAPSGLPYPVRQRIFVYLGFLIILLAFGSPAGGLIDIPISFLLKNKLHLPAHELANFRLMAGIPLYLSFIFGFIRDIWNPFGMGDRGFMLSFGIATAGLYVLFAFVPITYVTLLAAVVLLTTSFLFVASAQNGLTSVLGQQHEMSGQISAVWNIFGSIPTVAALLLGGTLSDFLESRSNNQAAHILFFTGAATMTLVAAYALWKPKIVFDNVHDERVLAAHPMTDLKRLTRHWPIYPALLIWTLWNFAPGSATPLQYYLQNSLHANDAQWGQWNAIFAVSFIPTFMLFGLLCRTLPLRTLLWWGTVVAVPQLVPLLFIHSIAGALIAAVPIGLMGGVATAAYLALIIRSCPPGLQGTTLMMSGGLSVIVTRFGDVLGTNLYDHLGGFVACVIAITVVYALILPTLLLVPKSLIATADGQATEYDS
;
A
#
# COMPACT_ATOMS: atom_id res chain seq x y z
N MET A 1 -13.00 66.87 31.48
CA MET A 1 -13.28 65.58 32.06
C MET A 1 -14.11 64.78 31.06
N THR A 2 -13.42 64.15 30.11
CA THR A 2 -14.02 63.15 29.22
C THR A 2 -12.87 62.29 28.75
N ALA A 3 -12.68 61.16 29.44
CA ALA A 3 -11.67 60.14 29.11
C ALA A 3 -12.30 59.05 28.28
N ASP A 4 -11.60 58.70 27.23
CA ASP A 4 -11.33 57.39 26.65
C ASP A 4 -12.39 56.31 26.76
N ARG A 5 -12.97 55.99 25.63
CA ARG A 5 -13.51 54.69 25.24
C ARG A 5 -13.11 54.42 23.77
N ALA A 6 -11.83 54.16 23.57
CA ALA A 6 -11.35 53.61 22.30
C ALA A 6 -10.28 52.54 22.65
N GLY A 7 -10.62 51.27 22.61
CA GLY A 7 -9.68 50.22 22.85
C GLY A 7 -10.34 48.89 23.25
N ASN A 8 -11.15 48.28 22.37
CA ASN A 8 -11.50 46.88 22.53
C ASN A 8 -12.18 46.28 21.30
N ASN A 9 -11.68 46.54 20.10
CA ASN A 9 -12.23 45.92 18.89
C ASN A 9 -11.15 45.22 18.01
N ASP A 10 -9.91 45.14 18.46
CA ASP A 10 -8.83 44.49 17.68
C ASP A 10 -8.54 43.04 18.09
N GLU A 11 -9.17 42.49 19.13
CA GLU A 11 -8.96 41.06 19.53
C GLU A 11 -9.91 40.08 18.82
N ALA A 12 -10.85 40.53 18.02
CA ALA A 12 -11.82 39.64 17.35
C ALA A 12 -11.43 39.20 15.93
N SER A 13 -10.24 39.52 15.45
CA SER A 13 -9.80 39.20 14.07
C SER A 13 -8.57 38.28 13.97
N LEU A 14 -8.14 37.66 15.04
CA LEU A 14 -7.24 36.51 15.00
C LEU A 14 -8.07 35.23 14.79
N ALA A 15 -8.88 35.20 13.75
CA ALA A 15 -9.30 33.94 13.16
C ALA A 15 -8.04 33.29 12.65
N ALA A 16 -7.62 32.20 13.33
CA ALA A 16 -6.45 31.40 13.01
C ALA A 16 -6.38 31.20 11.48
N ALA A 17 -5.31 31.71 10.88
CA ALA A 17 -5.05 31.46 9.47
C ALA A 17 -5.10 29.94 9.26
N PRO A 18 -5.72 29.44 8.19
CA PRO A 18 -5.79 28.00 7.97
C PRO A 18 -4.37 27.45 7.93
N SER A 19 -4.01 26.71 8.99
CA SER A 19 -2.71 26.06 9.16
C SER A 19 -2.57 24.93 8.14
N GLY A 20 -2.39 25.23 6.90
CA GLY A 20 -2.24 24.24 5.85
C GLY A 20 -1.67 24.84 4.58
N LEU A 21 -0.94 24.03 3.81
CA LEU A 21 -0.39 24.44 2.52
C LEU A 21 -1.48 25.01 1.59
N PRO A 22 -1.17 26.08 0.81
CA PRO A 22 -2.09 26.59 -0.21
C PRO A 22 -2.52 25.49 -1.17
N TYR A 23 -3.78 25.53 -1.59
CA TYR A 23 -4.38 24.51 -2.49
C TYR A 23 -3.52 24.17 -3.71
N PRO A 24 -2.96 25.15 -4.49
CA PRO A 24 -2.16 24.83 -5.67
C PRO A 24 -0.84 24.10 -5.35
N VAL A 25 -0.30 24.34 -4.16
CA VAL A 25 0.92 23.69 -3.67
C VAL A 25 0.63 22.23 -3.34
N ARG A 26 -0.41 21.99 -2.56
CA ARG A 26 -0.87 20.67 -2.17
C ARG A 26 -1.23 19.82 -3.39
N GLN A 27 -1.92 20.40 -4.37
CA GLN A 27 -2.25 19.71 -5.62
C GLN A 27 -1.00 19.23 -6.38
N ARG A 28 0.07 20.03 -6.41
CA ARG A 28 1.34 19.63 -7.05
C ARG A 28 1.99 18.44 -6.35
N ILE A 29 1.95 18.40 -5.02
CA ILE A 29 2.45 17.25 -4.24
C ILE A 29 1.63 16.01 -4.58
N PHE A 30 0.30 16.10 -4.59
CA PHE A 30 -0.57 14.97 -4.88
C PHE A 30 -0.41 14.44 -6.30
N VAL A 31 -0.28 15.32 -7.28
CA VAL A 31 -0.02 14.94 -8.68
C VAL A 31 1.33 14.24 -8.79
N TYR A 32 2.37 14.79 -8.17
CA TYR A 32 3.70 14.17 -8.19
C TYR A 32 3.69 12.77 -7.56
N LEU A 33 3.15 12.64 -6.35
CA LEU A 33 3.06 11.35 -5.67
C LEU A 33 2.16 10.37 -6.41
N GLY A 34 1.01 10.83 -6.89
CA GLY A 34 0.06 9.99 -7.62
C GLY A 34 0.67 9.37 -8.88
N PHE A 35 1.34 10.16 -9.71
CA PHE A 35 2.04 9.65 -10.88
C PHE A 35 3.17 8.69 -10.52
N LEU A 36 3.95 9.00 -9.48
CA LEU A 36 5.00 8.11 -9.01
C LEU A 36 4.46 6.76 -8.54
N ILE A 37 3.36 6.77 -7.79
CA ILE A 37 2.68 5.55 -7.31
C ILE A 37 2.20 4.70 -8.48
N ILE A 38 1.55 5.31 -9.48
CA ILE A 38 1.08 4.61 -10.68
C ILE A 38 2.24 3.97 -11.44
N LEU A 39 3.30 4.74 -11.72
CA LEU A 39 4.45 4.24 -12.47
C LEU A 39 5.13 3.07 -11.74
N LEU A 40 5.33 3.19 -10.42
CA LEU A 40 5.93 2.12 -9.62
C LEU A 40 5.06 0.87 -9.56
N ALA A 41 3.76 1.02 -9.41
CA ALA A 41 2.86 -0.13 -9.36
C ALA A 41 2.81 -0.89 -10.70
N PHE A 42 2.89 -0.20 -11.84
CA PHE A 42 3.02 -0.83 -13.15
C PHE A 42 4.40 -1.46 -13.39
N GLY A 43 5.47 -0.88 -12.87
CA GLY A 43 6.83 -1.39 -12.99
C GLY A 43 7.21 -2.47 -11.98
N SER A 44 6.35 -2.73 -11.00
CA SER A 44 6.60 -3.70 -9.93
C SER A 44 6.63 -5.14 -10.46
N PRO A 45 7.72 -5.91 -10.22
CA PRO A 45 7.79 -7.32 -10.59
C PRO A 45 6.75 -8.18 -9.86
N ALA A 46 6.36 -7.78 -8.65
CA ALA A 46 5.30 -8.41 -7.86
C ALA A 46 3.91 -7.76 -8.10
N GLY A 47 3.83 -6.77 -9.00
CA GLY A 47 2.58 -6.14 -9.38
C GLY A 47 1.80 -6.96 -10.38
N GLY A 48 0.47 -6.86 -10.36
CA GLY A 48 -0.42 -7.72 -11.15
C GLY A 48 -0.16 -7.69 -12.66
N LEU A 49 0.38 -6.60 -13.22
CA LEU A 49 0.70 -6.52 -14.65
C LEU A 49 1.84 -7.48 -15.06
N ILE A 50 2.77 -7.76 -14.16
CA ILE A 50 3.93 -8.65 -14.39
C ILE A 50 3.69 -10.03 -13.75
N ASP A 51 3.22 -10.08 -12.50
CA ASP A 51 3.05 -11.32 -11.73
C ASP A 51 1.97 -12.25 -12.32
N ILE A 52 0.85 -11.69 -12.81
CA ILE A 52 -0.21 -12.49 -13.42
C ILE A 52 0.30 -13.25 -14.65
N PRO A 53 0.90 -12.59 -15.67
CA PRO A 53 1.49 -13.31 -16.82
C PRO A 53 2.59 -14.30 -16.43
N ILE A 54 3.45 -13.97 -15.45
CA ILE A 54 4.47 -14.93 -14.95
C ILE A 54 3.81 -16.18 -14.41
N SER A 55 2.74 -16.05 -13.63
CA SER A 55 2.00 -17.17 -13.07
C SER A 55 1.39 -18.06 -14.16
N PHE A 56 0.86 -17.47 -15.24
CA PHE A 56 0.36 -18.22 -16.39
C PHE A 56 1.49 -18.90 -17.18
N LEU A 57 2.62 -18.23 -17.39
CA LEU A 57 3.79 -18.84 -18.03
C LEU A 57 4.29 -20.07 -17.24
N LEU A 58 4.36 -19.98 -15.92
CA LEU A 58 4.74 -21.11 -15.05
C LEU A 58 3.74 -22.26 -15.18
N LYS A 59 2.44 -21.98 -15.13
CA LYS A 59 1.39 -22.99 -15.19
C LYS A 59 1.25 -23.60 -16.59
N ASN A 60 1.11 -22.77 -17.64
CA ASN A 60 0.67 -23.21 -18.96
C ASN A 60 1.84 -23.51 -19.90
N LYS A 61 3.00 -22.82 -19.75
CA LYS A 61 4.18 -23.05 -20.59
C LYS A 61 5.18 -24.02 -19.96
N LEU A 62 5.40 -23.92 -18.65
CA LEU A 62 6.31 -24.82 -17.93
C LEU A 62 5.59 -26.01 -17.29
N HIS A 63 4.24 -26.05 -17.37
CA HIS A 63 3.39 -27.13 -16.84
C HIS A 63 3.67 -27.48 -15.37
N LEU A 64 3.96 -26.46 -14.54
CA LEU A 64 4.28 -26.69 -13.14
C LEU A 64 3.03 -27.13 -12.35
N PRO A 65 3.16 -28.15 -11.50
CA PRO A 65 2.12 -28.51 -10.56
C PRO A 65 1.90 -27.42 -9.50
N ALA A 66 0.72 -27.40 -8.88
CA ALA A 66 0.32 -26.35 -7.96
C ALA A 66 1.29 -26.13 -6.78
N HIS A 67 1.88 -27.20 -6.25
CA HIS A 67 2.84 -27.10 -5.15
C HIS A 67 4.16 -26.42 -5.55
N GLU A 68 4.64 -26.65 -6.79
CA GLU A 68 5.85 -25.97 -7.30
C GLU A 68 5.58 -24.49 -7.58
N LEU A 69 4.38 -24.15 -8.08
CA LEU A 69 3.96 -22.74 -8.23
C LEU A 69 3.88 -22.03 -6.88
N ALA A 70 3.37 -22.71 -5.85
CA ALA A 70 3.33 -22.17 -4.49
C ALA A 70 4.75 -21.94 -3.92
N ASN A 71 5.65 -22.92 -4.12
CA ASN A 71 7.06 -22.79 -3.73
C ASN A 71 7.76 -21.65 -4.47
N PHE A 72 7.51 -21.52 -5.79
CA PHE A 72 8.03 -20.39 -6.57
C PHE A 72 7.61 -19.05 -5.96
N ARG A 73 6.30 -18.86 -5.68
CA ARG A 73 5.77 -17.62 -5.08
C ARG A 73 6.35 -17.35 -3.68
N LEU A 74 6.56 -18.40 -2.88
CA LEU A 74 7.18 -18.28 -1.57
C LEU A 74 8.62 -17.75 -1.68
N MET A 75 9.43 -18.35 -2.56
CA MET A 75 10.81 -17.94 -2.77
C MET A 75 10.92 -16.56 -3.44
N ALA A 76 10.11 -16.31 -4.45
CA ALA A 76 10.03 -15.01 -5.11
C ALA A 76 9.61 -13.87 -4.16
N GLY A 77 8.86 -14.20 -3.11
CA GLY A 77 8.43 -13.26 -2.07
C GLY A 77 9.50 -12.88 -1.04
N ILE A 78 10.64 -13.58 -0.96
CA ILE A 78 11.68 -13.34 0.07
C ILE A 78 12.10 -11.87 0.16
N PRO A 79 12.40 -11.15 -0.93
CA PRO A 79 12.76 -9.74 -0.84
C PRO A 79 11.65 -8.87 -0.23
N LEU A 80 10.38 -9.19 -0.52
CA LEU A 80 9.23 -8.47 0.05
C LEU A 80 9.11 -8.68 1.57
N TYR A 81 9.37 -9.88 2.06
CA TYR A 81 9.37 -10.18 3.49
C TYR A 81 10.45 -9.41 4.25
N LEU A 82 11.57 -9.14 3.58
CA LEU A 82 12.71 -8.39 4.11
C LEU A 82 12.69 -6.90 3.71
N SER A 83 11.56 -6.38 3.27
CA SER A 83 11.45 -5.04 2.71
C SER A 83 11.92 -3.93 3.65
N PHE A 84 11.83 -4.10 4.98
CA PHE A 84 12.33 -3.16 5.97
C PHE A 84 13.83 -2.85 5.82
N ILE A 85 14.64 -3.82 5.34
CA ILE A 85 16.09 -3.64 5.10
C ILE A 85 16.31 -2.56 4.03
N PHE A 86 15.53 -2.57 2.96
CA PHE A 86 15.63 -1.59 1.88
C PHE A 86 15.23 -0.20 2.35
N GLY A 87 14.19 -0.11 3.19
CA GLY A 87 13.80 1.12 3.86
C GLY A 87 14.90 1.67 4.75
N PHE A 88 15.54 0.80 5.55
CA PHE A 88 16.64 1.18 6.41
C PHE A 88 17.87 1.66 5.63
N ILE A 89 18.24 0.95 4.55
CA ILE A 89 19.33 1.39 3.66
C ILE A 89 19.02 2.77 3.06
N ARG A 90 17.77 3.01 2.63
CA ARG A 90 17.33 4.31 2.11
C ARG A 90 17.45 5.43 3.15
N ASP A 91 17.13 5.15 4.41
CA ASP A 91 17.15 6.17 5.47
C ASP A 91 18.59 6.57 5.86
N ILE A 92 19.57 5.64 5.78
CA ILE A 92 20.96 5.86 6.15
C ILE A 92 21.90 6.21 4.99
N TRP A 93 21.53 5.88 3.74
CA TRP A 93 22.37 6.08 2.57
C TRP A 93 21.76 7.10 1.61
N ASN A 94 22.62 7.96 1.05
CA ASN A 94 22.21 8.99 0.10
C ASN A 94 23.03 8.87 -1.19
N PRO A 95 22.58 8.07 -2.18
CA PRO A 95 23.30 7.87 -3.42
C PRO A 95 23.42 9.21 -4.18
N PHE A 96 24.67 9.56 -4.54
CA PHE A 96 25.02 10.79 -5.26
C PHE A 96 24.60 12.12 -4.58
N GLY A 97 24.26 12.11 -3.30
CA GLY A 97 23.73 13.29 -2.61
C GLY A 97 22.37 13.77 -3.11
N MET A 98 21.64 12.93 -3.85
CA MET A 98 20.36 13.27 -4.47
C MET A 98 19.13 12.84 -3.66
N GLY A 99 19.33 12.24 -2.48
CA GLY A 99 18.23 11.74 -1.64
C GLY A 99 17.41 10.66 -2.33
N ASP A 100 16.08 10.74 -2.22
CA ASP A 100 15.16 9.77 -2.82
C ASP A 100 15.28 9.69 -4.34
N ARG A 101 15.55 10.82 -4.98
CA ARG A 101 15.77 10.86 -6.43
C ARG A 101 16.97 10.02 -6.87
N GLY A 102 18.03 9.98 -6.05
CA GLY A 102 19.19 9.14 -6.29
C GLY A 102 18.85 7.66 -6.33
N PHE A 103 18.01 7.20 -5.40
CA PHE A 103 17.48 5.83 -5.40
C PHE A 103 16.60 5.55 -6.62
N MET A 104 15.66 6.43 -6.92
CA MET A 104 14.77 6.29 -8.07
C MET A 104 15.54 6.24 -9.39
N LEU A 105 16.55 7.09 -9.55
CA LEU A 105 17.38 7.13 -10.77
C LEU A 105 18.25 5.88 -10.88
N SER A 106 19.08 5.60 -9.86
CA SER A 106 20.06 4.51 -9.89
C SER A 106 19.40 3.15 -10.02
N PHE A 107 18.47 2.87 -9.10
CA PHE A 107 17.80 1.57 -9.06
C PHE A 107 16.66 1.47 -10.09
N GLY A 108 16.10 2.60 -10.54
CA GLY A 108 15.22 2.63 -11.71
C GLY A 108 15.93 2.17 -12.97
N ILE A 109 17.13 2.70 -13.25
CA ILE A 109 17.99 2.28 -14.37
C ILE A 109 18.44 0.82 -14.17
N ALA A 110 18.88 0.44 -12.96
CA ALA A 110 19.31 -0.92 -12.66
C ALA A 110 18.18 -1.93 -12.89
N THR A 111 16.97 -1.64 -12.40
CA THR A 111 15.79 -2.51 -12.59
C THR A 111 15.40 -2.58 -14.06
N ALA A 112 15.42 -1.47 -14.80
CA ALA A 112 15.18 -1.45 -16.23
C ALA A 112 16.22 -2.32 -16.97
N GLY A 113 17.51 -2.18 -16.61
CA GLY A 113 18.60 -3.01 -17.18
C GLY A 113 18.42 -4.51 -16.88
N LEU A 114 18.01 -4.86 -15.65
CA LEU A 114 17.70 -6.26 -15.30
C LEU A 114 16.51 -6.79 -16.11
N TYR A 115 15.46 -5.99 -16.31
CA TYR A 115 14.36 -6.38 -17.17
C TYR A 115 14.83 -6.64 -18.60
N VAL A 116 15.66 -5.76 -19.18
CA VAL A 116 16.23 -5.96 -20.50
C VAL A 116 17.11 -7.22 -20.55
N LEU A 117 17.96 -7.44 -19.54
CA LEU A 117 18.79 -8.63 -19.44
C LEU A 117 17.94 -9.91 -19.46
N PHE A 118 16.93 -10.00 -18.62
CA PHE A 118 16.08 -11.19 -18.52
C PHE A 118 15.14 -11.36 -19.72
N ALA A 119 14.89 -10.33 -20.51
CA ALA A 119 14.17 -10.47 -21.78
C ALA A 119 14.87 -11.42 -22.74
N PHE A 120 16.21 -11.52 -22.70
CA PHE A 120 17.01 -12.38 -23.58
C PHE A 120 17.41 -13.72 -22.96
N VAL A 121 17.05 -13.96 -21.68
CA VAL A 121 17.35 -15.22 -20.99
C VAL A 121 16.21 -16.22 -21.26
N PRO A 122 16.53 -17.50 -21.58
CA PRO A 122 15.52 -18.53 -21.77
C PRO A 122 14.64 -18.72 -20.53
N ILE A 123 13.34 -18.89 -20.74
CA ILE A 123 12.37 -19.09 -19.65
C ILE A 123 12.50 -20.54 -19.13
N THR A 124 13.04 -20.67 -17.92
CA THR A 124 13.01 -21.89 -17.11
C THR A 124 12.55 -21.52 -15.70
N TYR A 125 12.23 -22.52 -14.88
CA TYR A 125 11.88 -22.28 -13.47
C TYR A 125 12.95 -21.45 -12.74
N VAL A 126 14.22 -21.86 -12.86
CA VAL A 126 15.35 -21.23 -12.16
C VAL A 126 15.62 -19.81 -12.66
N THR A 127 15.63 -19.61 -13.99
CA THR A 127 15.89 -18.28 -14.58
C THR A 127 14.77 -17.31 -14.28
N LEU A 128 13.52 -17.76 -14.27
CA LEU A 128 12.38 -16.92 -13.95
C LEU A 128 12.34 -16.59 -12.45
N LEU A 129 12.68 -17.55 -11.57
CA LEU A 129 12.82 -17.30 -10.13
C LEU A 129 13.93 -16.28 -9.86
N ALA A 130 15.10 -16.47 -10.46
CA ALA A 130 16.21 -15.53 -10.34
C ALA A 130 15.84 -14.14 -10.86
N ALA A 131 15.13 -14.06 -11.99
CA ALA A 131 14.64 -12.81 -12.56
C ALA A 131 13.72 -12.09 -11.56
N VAL A 132 12.67 -12.75 -11.05
CA VAL A 132 11.71 -12.12 -10.13
C VAL A 132 12.41 -11.69 -8.84
N VAL A 133 13.28 -12.50 -8.25
CA VAL A 133 14.01 -12.16 -7.02
C VAL A 133 14.94 -10.96 -7.23
N LEU A 134 15.74 -10.94 -8.30
CA LEU A 134 16.67 -9.83 -8.57
C LEU A 134 15.94 -8.55 -8.95
N LEU A 135 14.91 -8.64 -9.80
CA LEU A 135 14.06 -7.52 -10.17
C LEU A 135 13.37 -6.93 -8.94
N THR A 136 12.76 -7.78 -8.09
CA THR A 136 12.08 -7.33 -6.86
C THR A 136 13.08 -6.69 -5.89
N THR A 137 14.27 -7.27 -5.73
CA THR A 137 15.32 -6.72 -4.88
C THR A 137 15.74 -5.31 -5.33
N SER A 138 16.01 -5.13 -6.63
CA SER A 138 16.36 -3.83 -7.19
C SER A 138 15.19 -2.83 -7.11
N PHE A 139 13.98 -3.28 -7.43
CA PHE A 139 12.76 -2.48 -7.34
C PHE A 139 12.47 -1.98 -5.93
N LEU A 140 12.73 -2.77 -4.89
CA LEU A 140 12.46 -2.40 -3.50
C LEU A 140 13.27 -1.18 -3.04
N PHE A 141 14.44 -0.91 -3.62
CA PHE A 141 15.16 0.34 -3.37
C PHE A 141 14.41 1.55 -3.94
N VAL A 142 13.79 1.42 -5.12
CA VAL A 142 12.96 2.49 -5.68
C VAL A 142 11.68 2.66 -4.87
N ALA A 143 11.05 1.55 -4.48
CA ALA A 143 9.86 1.56 -3.64
C ALA A 143 10.14 2.16 -2.25
N SER A 144 11.31 1.90 -1.67
CA SER A 144 11.70 2.48 -0.38
C SER A 144 11.83 4.01 -0.45
N ALA A 145 12.35 4.53 -1.56
CA ALA A 145 12.43 5.97 -1.80
C ALA A 145 11.03 6.61 -1.91
N GLN A 146 10.12 5.98 -2.66
CA GLN A 146 8.74 6.45 -2.79
C GLN A 146 8.00 6.39 -1.44
N ASN A 147 8.13 5.28 -0.69
CA ASN A 147 7.52 5.10 0.62
C ASN A 147 8.02 6.14 1.62
N GLY A 148 9.34 6.34 1.69
CA GLY A 148 9.93 7.33 2.57
C GLY A 148 9.52 8.76 2.22
N LEU A 149 9.54 9.12 0.93
CA LEU A 149 9.08 10.44 0.46
C LEU A 149 7.61 10.68 0.81
N THR A 150 6.75 9.66 0.63
CA THR A 150 5.32 9.73 0.99
C THR A 150 5.14 10.02 2.48
N SER A 151 5.88 9.32 3.34
CA SER A 151 5.78 9.51 4.79
C SER A 151 6.32 10.87 5.23
N VAL A 152 7.47 11.29 4.71
CA VAL A 152 8.07 12.59 5.01
C VAL A 152 7.12 13.72 4.64
N LEU A 153 6.58 13.73 3.43
CA LEU A 153 5.63 14.76 2.99
C LEU A 153 4.34 14.76 3.80
N GLY A 154 3.88 13.57 4.24
CA GLY A 154 2.71 13.43 5.09
C GLY A 154 2.90 14.04 6.47
N GLN A 155 4.09 13.86 7.06
CA GLN A 155 4.42 14.41 8.37
C GLN A 155 4.74 15.90 8.31
N GLN A 156 5.65 16.31 7.42
CA GLN A 156 6.11 17.71 7.33
C GLN A 156 4.99 18.71 7.05
N HIS A 157 3.99 18.29 6.32
CA HIS A 157 2.88 19.17 5.94
C HIS A 157 1.57 18.85 6.66
N GLU A 158 1.62 18.03 7.70
CA GLU A 158 0.46 17.60 8.47
C GLU A 158 -0.69 17.07 7.60
N MET A 159 -0.35 16.37 6.50
CA MET A 159 -1.28 15.89 5.48
C MET A 159 -1.34 14.36 5.41
N SER A 160 -1.04 13.66 6.49
CA SER A 160 -0.92 12.20 6.49
C SER A 160 -2.18 11.49 6.01
N GLY A 161 -3.37 11.99 6.35
CA GLY A 161 -4.64 11.45 5.89
C GLY A 161 -4.86 11.68 4.40
N GLN A 162 -4.61 12.90 3.90
CA GLN A 162 -4.74 13.22 2.49
C GLN A 162 -3.75 12.43 1.62
N ILE A 163 -2.50 12.28 2.09
CA ILE A 163 -1.48 11.47 1.41
C ILE A 163 -1.86 9.99 1.43
N SER A 164 -2.41 9.48 2.53
CA SER A 164 -2.96 8.12 2.57
C SER A 164 -4.10 7.94 1.54
N ALA A 165 -5.00 8.90 1.41
CA ALA A 165 -6.04 8.86 0.39
C ALA A 165 -5.43 8.82 -1.03
N VAL A 166 -4.48 9.69 -1.33
CA VAL A 166 -3.75 9.72 -2.61
C VAL A 166 -3.08 8.37 -2.89
N TRP A 167 -2.37 7.81 -1.90
CA TRP A 167 -1.74 6.50 -2.00
C TRP A 167 -2.74 5.41 -2.39
N ASN A 168 -3.85 5.33 -1.67
CA ASN A 168 -4.85 4.28 -1.90
C ASN A 168 -5.58 4.47 -3.24
N ILE A 169 -5.97 5.70 -3.60
CA ILE A 169 -6.64 6.00 -4.88
C ILE A 169 -5.74 5.65 -6.06
N PHE A 170 -4.52 6.22 -6.09
CA PHE A 170 -3.61 6.03 -7.22
C PHE A 170 -3.01 4.62 -7.26
N GLY A 171 -2.85 3.94 -6.11
CA GLY A 171 -2.46 2.53 -6.04
C GLY A 171 -3.55 1.56 -6.51
N SER A 172 -4.83 1.92 -6.38
CA SER A 172 -5.95 1.11 -6.88
C SER A 172 -6.04 1.09 -8.40
N ILE A 173 -5.63 2.16 -9.09
CA ILE A 173 -5.72 2.26 -10.56
C ILE A 173 -4.92 1.14 -11.26
N PRO A 174 -3.61 0.94 -10.97
CA PRO A 174 -2.84 -0.15 -11.56
C PRO A 174 -3.35 -1.53 -11.17
N THR A 175 -3.85 -1.69 -9.94
CA THR A 175 -4.43 -2.95 -9.46
C THR A 175 -5.67 -3.34 -10.28
N VAL A 176 -6.59 -2.41 -10.46
CA VAL A 176 -7.79 -2.62 -11.28
C VAL A 176 -7.41 -2.87 -12.74
N ALA A 177 -6.49 -2.08 -13.29
CA ALA A 177 -6.00 -2.28 -14.65
C ALA A 177 -5.36 -3.67 -14.83
N ALA A 178 -4.56 -4.14 -13.87
CA ALA A 178 -3.96 -5.46 -13.91
C ALA A 178 -5.00 -6.60 -13.84
N LEU A 179 -6.05 -6.44 -13.03
CA LEU A 179 -7.13 -7.43 -12.95
C LEU A 179 -7.94 -7.51 -14.25
N LEU A 180 -8.18 -6.38 -14.91
CA LEU A 180 -8.93 -6.32 -16.17
C LEU A 180 -8.09 -6.77 -17.38
N LEU A 181 -6.83 -6.35 -17.43
CA LEU A 181 -5.94 -6.57 -18.57
C LEU A 181 -5.06 -7.81 -18.42
N GLY A 182 -4.84 -8.30 -17.21
CA GLY A 182 -3.92 -9.41 -16.93
C GLY A 182 -4.30 -10.70 -17.62
N GLY A 183 -5.60 -11.02 -17.68
CA GLY A 183 -6.11 -12.18 -18.42
C GLY A 183 -5.86 -12.07 -19.92
N THR A 184 -6.28 -10.94 -20.53
CA THR A 184 -6.10 -10.72 -21.98
C THR A 184 -4.62 -10.63 -22.37
N LEU A 185 -3.78 -10.04 -21.53
CA LEU A 185 -2.34 -10.03 -21.73
C LEU A 185 -1.76 -11.44 -21.64
N SER A 186 -2.22 -12.26 -20.71
CA SER A 186 -1.79 -13.64 -20.56
C SER A 186 -2.16 -14.47 -21.79
N ASP A 187 -3.40 -14.39 -22.26
CA ASP A 187 -3.87 -15.07 -23.47
C ASP A 187 -3.03 -14.65 -24.71
N PHE A 188 -2.75 -13.35 -24.83
CA PHE A 188 -1.91 -12.81 -25.89
C PHE A 188 -0.46 -13.37 -25.82
N LEU A 189 0.11 -13.47 -24.62
CA LEU A 189 1.45 -14.00 -24.41
C LEU A 189 1.50 -15.52 -24.63
N GLU A 190 0.46 -16.25 -24.27
CA GLU A 190 0.38 -17.70 -24.46
C GLU A 190 0.31 -18.09 -25.92
N SER A 191 -0.30 -17.27 -26.78
CA SER A 191 -0.33 -17.48 -28.24
C SER A 191 1.02 -17.31 -28.92
N ARG A 192 2.06 -16.79 -28.21
CA ARG A 192 3.39 -16.49 -28.74
C ARG A 192 4.40 -17.57 -28.32
N SER A 193 5.56 -17.62 -28.99
CA SER A 193 6.67 -18.44 -28.53
C SER A 193 7.18 -17.97 -27.16
N ASN A 194 7.82 -18.88 -26.39
CA ASN A 194 8.32 -18.55 -25.04
C ASN A 194 9.25 -17.32 -25.06
N ASN A 195 10.13 -17.23 -26.06
CA ASN A 195 11.03 -16.08 -26.18
C ASN A 195 10.29 -14.78 -26.48
N GLN A 196 9.31 -14.79 -27.39
CA GLN A 196 8.50 -13.62 -27.69
C GLN A 196 7.68 -13.16 -26.49
N ALA A 197 7.09 -14.09 -25.73
CA ALA A 197 6.38 -13.79 -24.51
C ALA A 197 7.28 -13.12 -23.46
N ALA A 198 8.50 -13.66 -23.26
CA ALA A 198 9.50 -13.05 -22.38
C ALA A 198 9.89 -11.64 -22.83
N HIS A 199 10.20 -11.47 -24.13
CA HIS A 199 10.56 -10.15 -24.67
C HIS A 199 9.46 -9.12 -24.39
N ILE A 200 8.20 -9.41 -24.74
CA ILE A 200 7.09 -8.47 -24.55
C ILE A 200 6.92 -8.11 -23.07
N LEU A 201 6.87 -9.14 -22.21
CA LEU A 201 6.64 -8.94 -20.76
C LEU A 201 7.75 -8.11 -20.12
N PHE A 202 8.99 -8.51 -20.32
CA PHE A 202 10.12 -7.85 -19.67
C PHE A 202 10.44 -6.49 -20.29
N PHE A 203 10.26 -6.28 -21.61
CA PHE A 203 10.39 -4.95 -22.19
C PHE A 203 9.31 -3.98 -21.72
N THR A 204 8.10 -4.44 -21.43
CA THR A 204 7.06 -3.60 -20.80
C THR A 204 7.51 -3.14 -19.41
N GLY A 205 8.05 -4.06 -18.58
CA GLY A 205 8.63 -3.70 -17.28
C GLY A 205 9.83 -2.74 -17.41
N ALA A 206 10.73 -2.99 -18.38
CA ALA A 206 11.87 -2.12 -18.64
C ALA A 206 11.45 -0.70 -19.04
N ALA A 207 10.47 -0.57 -19.93
CA ALA A 207 9.95 0.72 -20.35
C ALA A 207 9.36 1.50 -19.16
N THR A 208 8.58 0.84 -18.31
CA THR A 208 7.99 1.46 -17.12
C THR A 208 9.06 1.91 -16.13
N MET A 209 10.07 1.08 -15.85
CA MET A 209 11.15 1.45 -14.94
C MET A 209 12.06 2.53 -15.52
N THR A 210 12.24 2.60 -16.83
CA THR A 210 12.90 3.70 -17.51
C THR A 210 12.14 5.02 -17.34
N LEU A 211 10.81 4.98 -17.42
CA LEU A 211 9.96 6.15 -17.13
C LEU A 211 10.08 6.58 -15.67
N VAL A 212 10.17 5.65 -14.71
CA VAL A 212 10.44 5.98 -13.31
C VAL A 212 11.78 6.69 -13.14
N ALA A 213 12.84 6.17 -13.78
CA ALA A 213 14.16 6.80 -13.77
C ALA A 213 14.14 8.19 -14.41
N ALA A 214 13.46 8.35 -15.53
CA ALA A 214 13.26 9.65 -16.18
C ALA A 214 12.46 10.62 -15.29
N TYR A 215 11.43 10.12 -14.60
CA TYR A 215 10.63 10.91 -13.67
C TYR A 215 11.45 11.43 -12.49
N ALA A 216 12.47 10.69 -12.03
CA ALA A 216 13.40 11.11 -11.00
C ALA A 216 14.24 12.33 -11.40
N LEU A 217 14.37 12.64 -12.69
CA LEU A 217 15.07 13.86 -13.17
C LEU A 217 14.23 15.12 -12.92
N TRP A 218 12.93 14.99 -12.86
CA TRP A 218 12.03 16.09 -12.50
C TRP A 218 12.15 16.41 -11.00
N LYS A 219 12.62 17.62 -10.67
CA LYS A 219 12.82 18.09 -9.30
C LYS A 219 11.89 19.25 -8.96
N PRO A 220 10.63 19.01 -8.59
CA PRO A 220 9.79 20.07 -8.03
C PRO A 220 10.35 20.49 -6.67
N LYS A 221 10.73 21.78 -6.54
CA LYS A 221 11.30 22.33 -5.31
C LYS A 221 10.48 22.01 -4.08
N ILE A 222 9.16 22.14 -4.20
CA ILE A 222 8.22 21.93 -3.11
C ILE A 222 8.21 20.50 -2.55
N VAL A 223 8.66 19.52 -3.33
CA VAL A 223 8.70 18.11 -2.91
C VAL A 223 10.05 17.77 -2.28
N PHE A 224 11.14 18.43 -2.70
CA PHE A 224 12.49 17.99 -2.37
C PHE A 224 13.35 18.99 -1.58
N ASP A 225 12.98 20.28 -1.52
CA ASP A 225 13.88 21.27 -0.91
C ASP A 225 14.02 21.11 0.62
N ASN A 226 13.00 20.57 1.30
CA ASN A 226 13.00 20.39 2.77
C ASN A 226 13.32 18.95 3.22
N VAL A 227 13.31 17.98 2.29
CA VAL A 227 13.52 16.55 2.62
C VAL A 227 14.98 16.23 2.99
N HIS A 228 15.93 17.07 2.61
CA HIS A 228 17.36 16.84 2.85
C HIS A 228 17.79 17.04 4.31
N ASP A 229 17.17 17.95 5.02
CA ASP A 229 17.61 18.32 6.38
C ASP A 229 17.30 17.25 7.43
N GLU A 230 16.22 16.47 7.26
CA GLU A 230 15.86 15.43 8.22
C GLU A 230 16.75 14.17 8.16
N ARG A 231 17.35 13.86 7.00
CA ARG A 231 18.25 12.70 6.83
C ARG A 231 19.62 12.89 7.47
N VAL A 232 20.05 14.13 7.69
CA VAL A 232 21.34 14.44 8.34
C VAL A 232 21.37 13.96 9.78
N LEU A 233 20.21 13.70 10.40
CA LEU A 233 20.10 13.18 11.78
C LEU A 233 20.44 11.69 11.91
N ALA A 234 20.46 10.92 10.82
CA ALA A 234 20.70 9.47 10.83
C ALA A 234 22.20 9.12 10.72
N ALA A 235 23.04 9.66 11.61
CA ALA A 235 24.50 9.48 11.53
C ALA A 235 25.03 8.14 12.06
N HIS A 236 24.21 7.35 12.79
CA HIS A 236 24.65 6.10 13.44
C HIS A 236 23.63 4.97 13.29
N PRO A 237 23.80 4.03 12.35
CA PRO A 237 22.81 2.99 12.02
C PRO A 237 22.31 2.17 13.22
N MET A 238 23.21 1.78 14.14
CA MET A 238 22.84 1.00 15.34
C MET A 238 22.04 1.82 16.34
N THR A 239 22.32 3.10 16.46
CA THR A 239 21.57 4.02 17.33
C THR A 239 20.17 4.25 16.79
N ASP A 240 20.04 4.35 15.49
CA ASP A 240 18.75 4.56 14.82
C ASP A 240 17.87 3.32 14.89
N LEU A 241 18.43 2.13 14.71
CA LEU A 241 17.69 0.88 14.92
C LEU A 241 17.21 0.75 16.39
N LYS A 242 18.05 1.11 17.36
CA LYS A 242 17.66 1.14 18.77
C LYS A 242 16.59 2.21 19.05
N ARG A 243 16.63 3.33 18.33
CA ARG A 243 15.60 4.38 18.41
C ARG A 243 14.27 3.88 17.87
N LEU A 244 14.25 3.15 16.74
CA LEU A 244 13.06 2.52 16.21
C LEU A 244 12.40 1.58 17.22
N THR A 245 13.20 0.69 17.85
CA THR A 245 12.67 -0.25 18.84
C THR A 245 12.19 0.40 20.14
N ARG A 246 12.62 1.63 20.44
CA ARG A 246 12.16 2.40 21.61
C ARG A 246 11.00 3.34 21.33
N HIS A 247 10.67 3.53 20.05
CA HIS A 247 9.61 4.44 19.64
C HIS A 247 8.23 3.79 19.84
N TRP A 248 7.68 3.95 21.04
CA TRP A 248 6.41 3.33 21.44
C TRP A 248 5.24 3.56 20.48
N PRO A 249 5.04 4.77 19.89
CA PRO A 249 3.88 5.05 19.05
C PRO A 249 3.71 4.14 17.82
N ILE A 250 4.79 3.51 17.37
CA ILE A 250 4.76 2.62 16.20
C ILE A 250 4.07 1.27 16.50
N TYR A 251 4.18 0.76 17.73
CA TYR A 251 3.69 -0.58 18.05
C TYR A 251 2.17 -0.74 17.93
N PRO A 252 1.33 0.14 18.52
CA PRO A 252 -0.12 0.04 18.31
C PRO A 252 -0.51 0.27 16.85
N ALA A 253 0.19 1.14 16.12
CA ALA A 253 -0.07 1.36 14.70
C ALA A 253 0.22 0.10 13.87
N LEU A 254 1.37 -0.54 14.09
CA LEU A 254 1.72 -1.81 13.43
C LEU A 254 0.79 -2.96 13.85
N LEU A 255 0.37 -3.00 15.11
CA LEU A 255 -0.58 -4.03 15.56
C LEU A 255 -1.93 -3.88 14.88
N ILE A 256 -2.46 -2.67 14.77
CA ILE A 256 -3.69 -2.39 14.01
C ILE A 256 -3.51 -2.78 12.55
N TRP A 257 -2.41 -2.41 11.93
CA TRP A 257 -2.07 -2.77 10.55
C TRP A 257 -1.97 -4.29 10.36
N THR A 258 -1.37 -4.98 11.32
CA THR A 258 -1.28 -6.45 11.35
C THR A 258 -2.67 -7.09 11.44
N LEU A 259 -3.50 -6.68 12.40
CA LEU A 259 -4.86 -7.19 12.55
C LEU A 259 -5.71 -6.96 11.29
N TRP A 260 -5.58 -5.80 10.65
CA TRP A 260 -6.29 -5.49 9.41
C TRP A 260 -5.88 -6.39 8.24
N ASN A 261 -4.58 -6.64 8.08
CA ASN A 261 -4.06 -7.50 7.01
C ASN A 261 -4.18 -9.00 7.34
N PHE A 262 -4.38 -9.35 8.61
CA PHE A 262 -4.68 -10.72 9.02
C PHE A 262 -6.17 -10.99 8.83
N ALA A 263 -6.54 -11.35 7.60
CA ALA A 263 -7.91 -11.46 7.16
C ALA A 263 -8.25 -12.91 6.76
N PRO A 264 -8.38 -13.84 7.74
CA PRO A 264 -8.72 -15.23 7.46
C PRO A 264 -10.08 -15.32 6.79
N GLY A 265 -10.11 -15.76 5.55
CA GLY A 265 -11.36 -15.90 4.79
C GLY A 265 -11.51 -14.93 3.63
N SER A 266 -10.64 -13.93 3.48
CA SER A 266 -10.78 -12.92 2.42
C SER A 266 -10.16 -13.31 1.07
N ALA A 267 -9.29 -14.31 1.00
CA ALA A 267 -8.60 -14.73 -0.21
C ALA A 267 -9.03 -16.12 -0.66
N THR A 268 -8.24 -17.16 -0.40
CA THR A 268 -8.53 -18.53 -0.84
C THR A 268 -9.89 -19.05 -0.36
N PRO A 269 -10.30 -18.94 0.91
CA PRO A 269 -11.60 -19.42 1.36
C PRO A 269 -12.78 -18.72 0.66
N LEU A 270 -12.68 -17.42 0.39
CA LEU A 270 -13.70 -16.69 -0.33
C LEU A 270 -13.82 -17.18 -1.78
N GLN A 271 -12.69 -17.42 -2.44
CA GLN A 271 -12.68 -18.00 -3.77
C GLN A 271 -13.40 -19.35 -3.80
N TYR A 272 -13.04 -20.25 -2.89
CA TYR A 272 -13.71 -21.56 -2.78
C TYR A 272 -15.19 -21.45 -2.47
N TYR A 273 -15.59 -20.52 -1.60
CA TYR A 273 -17.00 -20.27 -1.30
C TYR A 273 -17.76 -19.82 -2.54
N LEU A 274 -17.24 -18.85 -3.29
CA LEU A 274 -17.89 -18.36 -4.51
C LEU A 274 -17.97 -19.46 -5.57
N GLN A 275 -16.90 -20.24 -5.77
CA GLN A 275 -16.84 -21.30 -6.77
C GLN A 275 -17.65 -22.53 -6.40
N ASN A 276 -17.53 -23.03 -5.17
CA ASN A 276 -18.15 -24.28 -4.75
C ASN A 276 -19.61 -24.11 -4.28
N SER A 277 -19.91 -23.02 -3.55
CA SER A 277 -21.23 -22.82 -2.96
C SER A 277 -22.13 -21.98 -3.86
N LEU A 278 -21.59 -20.97 -4.55
CA LEU A 278 -22.36 -20.09 -5.45
C LEU A 278 -22.16 -20.41 -6.93
N HIS A 279 -21.34 -21.45 -7.26
CA HIS A 279 -21.05 -21.92 -8.61
C HIS A 279 -20.47 -20.85 -9.54
N ALA A 280 -19.63 -19.94 -8.98
CA ALA A 280 -18.93 -18.94 -9.75
C ALA A 280 -17.87 -19.57 -10.67
N ASN A 281 -17.79 -19.12 -11.89
CA ASN A 281 -16.67 -19.45 -12.76
C ASN A 281 -15.47 -18.48 -12.49
N ASP A 282 -14.30 -18.79 -13.09
CA ASP A 282 -13.07 -18.00 -12.89
C ASP A 282 -13.22 -16.53 -13.33
N ALA A 283 -13.99 -16.27 -14.39
CA ALA A 283 -14.27 -14.91 -14.83
C ALA A 283 -15.10 -14.13 -13.82
N GLN A 284 -16.08 -14.77 -13.19
CA GLN A 284 -16.92 -14.16 -12.16
C GLN A 284 -16.12 -13.92 -10.85
N TRP A 285 -15.20 -14.79 -10.51
CA TRP A 285 -14.23 -14.53 -9.43
C TRP A 285 -13.37 -13.29 -9.72
N GLY A 286 -12.85 -13.17 -10.94
CA GLY A 286 -12.12 -11.98 -11.39
C GLY A 286 -12.98 -10.71 -11.33
N GLN A 287 -14.24 -10.79 -11.79
CA GLN A 287 -15.19 -9.67 -11.72
C GLN A 287 -15.46 -9.24 -10.27
N TRP A 288 -15.66 -10.21 -9.36
CA TRP A 288 -15.88 -9.91 -7.95
C TRP A 288 -14.70 -9.14 -7.35
N ASN A 289 -13.47 -9.60 -7.58
CA ASN A 289 -12.27 -8.91 -7.13
C ASN A 289 -12.14 -7.49 -7.71
N ALA A 290 -12.45 -7.32 -9.00
CA ALA A 290 -12.40 -6.02 -9.65
C ALA A 290 -13.44 -5.04 -9.08
N ILE A 291 -14.70 -5.48 -8.91
CA ILE A 291 -15.78 -4.69 -8.32
C ILE A 291 -15.42 -4.32 -6.87
N PHE A 292 -14.95 -5.28 -6.09
CA PHE A 292 -14.51 -5.06 -4.71
C PHE A 292 -13.40 -4.01 -4.64
N ALA A 293 -12.34 -4.13 -5.47
CA ALA A 293 -11.22 -3.19 -5.51
C ALA A 293 -11.65 -1.77 -5.93
N VAL A 294 -12.51 -1.65 -6.95
CA VAL A 294 -13.04 -0.35 -7.41
C VAL A 294 -13.89 0.32 -6.34
N SER A 295 -14.64 -0.47 -5.57
CA SER A 295 -15.55 0.03 -4.54
C SER A 295 -14.85 0.73 -3.37
N PHE A 296 -13.55 0.52 -3.19
CA PHE A 296 -12.75 1.27 -2.21
C PHE A 296 -12.51 2.73 -2.64
N ILE A 297 -12.46 3.02 -3.94
CA ILE A 297 -12.06 4.35 -4.46
C ILE A 297 -12.96 5.49 -3.94
N PRO A 298 -14.30 5.40 -4.00
CA PRO A 298 -15.17 6.45 -3.46
C PRO A 298 -14.94 6.72 -1.97
N THR A 299 -14.68 5.69 -1.18
CA THR A 299 -14.42 5.84 0.26
C THR A 299 -13.04 6.40 0.56
N PHE A 300 -12.03 6.12 -0.27
CA PHE A 300 -10.73 6.79 -0.18
C PHE A 300 -10.85 8.29 -0.51
N MET A 301 -11.66 8.65 -1.51
CA MET A 301 -11.95 10.05 -1.82
C MET A 301 -12.68 10.73 -0.65
N LEU A 302 -13.71 10.08 -0.11
CA LEU A 302 -14.44 10.57 1.05
C LEU A 302 -13.51 10.75 2.26
N PHE A 303 -12.65 9.77 2.54
CA PHE A 303 -11.66 9.87 3.61
C PHE A 303 -10.73 11.08 3.42
N GLY A 304 -10.22 11.30 2.20
CA GLY A 304 -9.36 12.45 1.87
C GLY A 304 -10.04 13.81 2.06
N LEU A 305 -11.37 13.87 2.03
CA LEU A 305 -12.15 15.06 2.36
C LEU A 305 -12.36 15.17 3.88
N LEU A 306 -12.79 14.08 4.52
CA LEU A 306 -13.13 14.04 5.94
C LEU A 306 -11.92 14.25 6.85
N CYS A 307 -10.73 13.75 6.48
CA CYS A 307 -9.52 13.89 7.32
C CYS A 307 -9.08 15.36 7.53
N ARG A 308 -9.59 16.29 6.72
CA ARG A 308 -9.34 17.74 6.86
C ARG A 308 -10.21 18.40 7.93
N THR A 309 -11.36 17.82 8.23
CA THR A 309 -12.37 18.40 9.13
C THR A 309 -12.54 17.58 10.40
N LEU A 310 -12.29 16.30 10.34
CA LEU A 310 -12.44 15.39 11.45
C LEU A 310 -11.08 14.91 11.98
N PRO A 311 -10.90 14.80 13.29
CA PRO A 311 -9.69 14.25 13.87
C PRO A 311 -9.54 12.77 13.47
N LEU A 312 -8.31 12.31 13.28
CA LEU A 312 -8.01 10.95 12.87
C LEU A 312 -8.64 9.90 13.80
N ARG A 313 -8.77 10.23 15.10
CA ARG A 313 -9.47 9.38 16.09
C ARG A 313 -10.88 9.00 15.63
N THR A 314 -11.66 9.97 15.19
CA THR A 314 -13.06 9.75 14.77
C THR A 314 -13.10 8.83 13.54
N LEU A 315 -12.22 9.06 12.58
CA LEU A 315 -12.14 8.27 11.35
C LEU A 315 -11.68 6.83 11.63
N LEU A 316 -10.74 6.64 12.55
CA LEU A 316 -10.28 5.30 13.00
C LEU A 316 -11.43 4.53 13.66
N TRP A 317 -12.14 5.14 14.61
CA TRP A 317 -13.23 4.47 15.31
C TRP A 317 -14.39 4.12 14.38
N TRP A 318 -14.94 5.09 13.65
CA TRP A 318 -16.07 4.84 12.76
C TRP A 318 -15.69 3.98 11.57
N GLY A 319 -14.51 4.19 10.99
CA GLY A 319 -14.00 3.32 9.93
C GLY A 319 -13.90 1.87 10.39
N THR A 320 -13.35 1.62 11.58
CA THR A 320 -13.25 0.26 12.13
C THR A 320 -14.62 -0.34 12.42
N VAL A 321 -15.52 0.37 13.09
CA VAL A 321 -16.87 -0.12 13.42
C VAL A 321 -17.63 -0.57 12.17
N VAL A 322 -17.54 0.22 11.09
CA VAL A 322 -18.15 -0.11 9.79
C VAL A 322 -17.45 -1.29 9.12
N ALA A 323 -16.13 -1.41 9.25
CA ALA A 323 -15.34 -2.47 8.62
C ALA A 323 -15.46 -3.83 9.33
N VAL A 324 -15.76 -3.87 10.65
CA VAL A 324 -15.88 -5.13 11.42
C VAL A 324 -16.79 -6.15 10.75
N PRO A 325 -18.03 -5.84 10.35
CA PRO A 325 -18.93 -6.80 9.72
C PRO A 325 -18.74 -6.91 8.20
N GLN A 326 -17.61 -6.52 7.64
CA GLN A 326 -17.41 -6.36 6.19
C GLN A 326 -17.80 -7.58 5.36
N LEU A 327 -17.48 -8.80 5.77
CA LEU A 327 -17.81 -10.02 5.03
C LEU A 327 -19.14 -10.66 5.45
N VAL A 328 -19.78 -10.19 6.53
CA VAL A 328 -21.06 -10.74 7.03
C VAL A 328 -22.17 -10.74 5.97
N PRO A 329 -22.32 -9.71 5.11
CA PRO A 329 -23.35 -9.73 4.06
C PRO A 329 -23.30 -10.95 3.14
N LEU A 330 -22.11 -11.52 2.89
CA LEU A 330 -21.96 -12.70 2.02
C LEU A 330 -22.65 -13.95 2.58
N LEU A 331 -22.84 -14.05 3.89
CA LEU A 331 -23.52 -15.20 4.52
C LEU A 331 -25.02 -15.29 4.16
N PHE A 332 -25.62 -14.18 3.74
CA PHE A 332 -27.04 -14.08 3.38
C PHE A 332 -27.29 -14.15 1.88
N ILE A 333 -26.25 -14.38 1.09
CA ILE A 333 -26.31 -14.37 -0.37
C ILE A 333 -26.18 -15.80 -0.89
N HIS A 334 -27.13 -16.18 -1.75
CA HIS A 334 -27.23 -17.53 -2.30
C HIS A 334 -27.09 -17.58 -3.82
N SER A 335 -26.64 -16.47 -4.45
CA SER A 335 -26.40 -16.41 -5.89
C SER A 335 -25.16 -15.59 -6.22
N ILE A 336 -24.49 -15.95 -7.33
CA ILE A 336 -23.31 -15.20 -7.78
C ILE A 336 -23.64 -13.76 -8.16
N ALA A 337 -24.79 -13.50 -8.76
CA ALA A 337 -25.25 -12.16 -9.08
C ALA A 337 -25.41 -11.31 -7.80
N GLY A 338 -25.97 -11.88 -6.75
CA GLY A 338 -26.05 -11.25 -5.43
C GLY A 338 -24.66 -10.99 -4.82
N ALA A 339 -23.73 -11.93 -4.96
CA ALA A 339 -22.35 -11.75 -4.49
C ALA A 339 -21.61 -10.62 -5.22
N LEU A 340 -21.77 -10.50 -6.54
CA LEU A 340 -21.20 -9.40 -7.32
C LEU A 340 -21.77 -8.04 -6.90
N ILE A 341 -23.07 -7.95 -6.64
CA ILE A 341 -23.70 -6.72 -6.12
C ILE A 341 -23.19 -6.42 -4.70
N ALA A 342 -23.06 -7.42 -3.84
CA ALA A 342 -22.58 -7.26 -2.48
C ALA A 342 -21.10 -6.85 -2.39
N ALA A 343 -20.29 -7.14 -3.41
CA ALA A 343 -18.89 -6.68 -3.47
C ALA A 343 -18.78 -5.15 -3.33
N VAL A 344 -19.78 -4.39 -3.82
CA VAL A 344 -19.81 -2.93 -3.72
C VAL A 344 -19.91 -2.47 -2.25
N PRO A 345 -20.97 -2.77 -1.48
CA PRO A 345 -21.05 -2.34 -0.09
C PRO A 345 -19.91 -2.91 0.76
N ILE A 346 -19.47 -4.15 0.50
CA ILE A 346 -18.35 -4.78 1.20
C ILE A 346 -17.06 -3.96 1.00
N GLY A 347 -16.76 -3.52 -0.23
CA GLY A 347 -15.61 -2.65 -0.49
C GLY A 347 -15.76 -1.27 0.16
N LEU A 348 -16.94 -0.66 0.07
CA LEU A 348 -17.22 0.63 0.73
C LEU A 348 -17.00 0.57 2.25
N MET A 349 -17.38 -0.53 2.91
CA MET A 349 -17.22 -0.70 4.36
C MET A 349 -15.76 -0.68 4.82
N GLY A 350 -14.82 -1.20 4.01
CA GLY A 350 -13.40 -1.29 4.40
C GLY A 350 -12.58 -0.04 4.09
N GLY A 351 -13.04 0.83 3.18
CA GLY A 351 -12.16 1.86 2.60
C GLY A 351 -11.72 2.94 3.58
N VAL A 352 -12.64 3.46 4.41
CA VAL A 352 -12.29 4.48 5.42
C VAL A 352 -11.27 3.91 6.42
N ALA A 353 -11.47 2.67 6.88
CA ALA A 353 -10.55 2.00 7.80
C ALA A 353 -9.15 1.85 7.19
N THR A 354 -9.06 1.32 5.96
CA THR A 354 -7.78 1.13 5.25
C THR A 354 -6.99 2.44 5.15
N ALA A 355 -7.65 3.52 4.72
CA ALA A 355 -7.00 4.82 4.59
C ALA A 355 -6.60 5.40 5.95
N ALA A 356 -7.44 5.25 6.99
CA ALA A 356 -7.15 5.73 8.33
C ALA A 356 -5.95 4.98 8.97
N TYR A 357 -5.85 3.66 8.75
CA TYR A 357 -4.72 2.88 9.28
C TYR A 357 -3.40 3.25 8.61
N LEU A 358 -3.39 3.47 7.30
CA LEU A 358 -2.20 3.96 6.60
C LEU A 358 -1.81 5.37 7.09
N ALA A 359 -2.78 6.26 7.29
CA ALA A 359 -2.53 7.59 7.86
C ALA A 359 -1.93 7.50 9.27
N LEU A 360 -2.41 6.55 10.09
CA LEU A 360 -1.85 6.29 11.42
C LEU A 360 -0.40 5.79 11.34
N ILE A 361 -0.08 4.87 10.42
CA ILE A 361 1.31 4.42 10.19
C ILE A 361 2.19 5.62 9.82
N ILE A 362 1.76 6.46 8.87
CA ILE A 362 2.52 7.65 8.46
C ILE A 362 2.78 8.56 9.66
N ARG A 363 1.77 8.86 10.49
CA ARG A 363 1.93 9.71 11.68
C ARG A 363 2.82 9.08 12.76
N SER A 364 2.86 7.75 12.85
CA SER A 364 3.66 7.03 13.85
C SER A 364 5.12 6.83 13.47
N CYS A 365 5.54 7.18 12.24
CA CYS A 365 6.92 7.02 11.80
C CYS A 365 7.86 7.92 12.61
N PRO A 366 8.95 7.39 13.19
CA PRO A 366 9.95 8.23 13.82
C PRO A 366 10.70 9.05 12.77
N PRO A 367 11.03 10.33 13.07
CA PRO A 367 11.78 11.19 12.13
C PRO A 367 13.12 10.55 11.72
N GLY A 368 13.44 10.60 10.44
CA GLY A 368 14.64 9.99 9.86
C GLY A 368 14.54 8.48 9.58
N LEU A 369 13.46 7.79 10.00
CA LEU A 369 13.24 6.36 9.77
C LEU A 369 11.89 6.08 9.06
N GLN A 370 11.40 7.06 8.30
CA GLN A 370 10.12 6.98 7.61
C GLN A 370 10.11 5.87 6.54
N GLY A 371 11.21 5.73 5.79
CA GLY A 371 11.35 4.67 4.81
C GLY A 371 11.36 3.29 5.45
N THR A 372 12.13 3.10 6.52
CA THR A 372 12.16 1.86 7.31
C THR A 372 10.77 1.46 7.78
N THR A 373 10.04 2.39 8.38
CA THR A 373 8.73 2.12 8.99
C THR A 373 7.68 1.72 7.96
N LEU A 374 7.56 2.46 6.87
CA LEU A 374 6.59 2.13 5.81
C LEU A 374 6.96 0.83 5.09
N MET A 375 8.22 0.58 4.81
CA MET A 375 8.66 -0.69 4.22
C MET A 375 8.44 -1.85 5.18
N MET A 376 8.64 -1.66 6.49
CA MET A 376 8.34 -2.66 7.51
C MET A 376 6.84 -2.99 7.57
N SER A 377 5.97 -1.98 7.52
CA SER A 377 4.52 -2.20 7.48
C SER A 377 4.10 -2.96 6.21
N GLY A 378 4.71 -2.66 5.07
CA GLY A 378 4.50 -3.36 3.80
C GLY A 378 4.93 -4.84 3.87
N GLY A 379 6.15 -5.12 4.33
CA GLY A 379 6.63 -6.49 4.51
C GLY A 379 5.80 -7.29 5.50
N LEU A 380 5.44 -6.67 6.62
CA LEU A 380 4.59 -7.28 7.63
C LEU A 380 3.20 -7.63 7.06
N SER A 381 2.59 -6.75 6.25
CA SER A 381 1.31 -7.03 5.62
C SER A 381 1.36 -8.25 4.71
N VAL A 382 2.41 -8.40 3.90
CA VAL A 382 2.58 -9.56 3.02
C VAL A 382 2.69 -10.86 3.83
N ILE A 383 3.50 -10.88 4.88
CA ILE A 383 3.66 -12.04 5.77
C ILE A 383 2.33 -12.40 6.43
N VAL A 384 1.69 -11.42 7.05
CA VAL A 384 0.47 -11.61 7.84
C VAL A 384 -0.71 -12.04 6.98
N THR A 385 -0.83 -11.51 5.77
CA THR A 385 -1.86 -11.94 4.81
C THR A 385 -1.70 -13.41 4.44
N ARG A 386 -0.47 -13.90 4.26
CA ARG A 386 -0.21 -15.32 4.01
C ARG A 386 -0.60 -16.21 5.18
N PHE A 387 -0.26 -15.81 6.41
CA PHE A 387 -0.69 -16.54 7.61
C PHE A 387 -2.21 -16.54 7.76
N GLY A 388 -2.86 -15.40 7.49
CA GLY A 388 -4.32 -15.29 7.50
C GLY A 388 -4.97 -16.23 6.49
N ASP A 389 -4.42 -16.33 5.27
CA ASP A 389 -4.94 -17.20 4.23
C ASP A 389 -4.81 -18.69 4.61
N VAL A 390 -3.66 -19.11 5.15
CA VAL A 390 -3.44 -20.48 5.65
C VAL A 390 -4.41 -20.81 6.77
N LEU A 391 -4.57 -19.93 7.75
CA LEU A 391 -5.55 -20.14 8.83
C LEU A 391 -6.98 -20.22 8.30
N GLY A 392 -7.32 -19.28 7.40
CA GLY A 392 -8.65 -19.24 6.78
C GLY A 392 -8.97 -20.52 6.02
N THR A 393 -8.01 -21.04 5.25
CA THR A 393 -8.18 -22.32 4.52
C THR A 393 -8.41 -23.49 5.48
N ASN A 394 -7.63 -23.56 6.56
CA ASN A 394 -7.86 -24.60 7.60
C ASN A 394 -9.23 -24.47 8.26
N LEU A 395 -9.69 -23.26 8.56
CA LEU A 395 -11.04 -23.03 9.11
C LEU A 395 -12.12 -23.46 8.11
N TYR A 396 -11.92 -23.15 6.82
CA TYR A 396 -12.84 -23.53 5.76
C TYR A 396 -12.97 -25.05 5.62
N ASP A 397 -11.85 -25.76 5.61
CA ASP A 397 -11.80 -27.20 5.35
C ASP A 397 -12.25 -28.05 6.57
N HIS A 398 -11.96 -27.59 7.80
CA HIS A 398 -12.08 -28.43 9.00
C HIS A 398 -13.07 -27.94 10.06
N LEU A 399 -13.49 -26.66 10.05
CA LEU A 399 -14.21 -26.06 11.20
C LEU A 399 -15.53 -25.35 10.86
N GLY A 400 -16.15 -25.62 9.72
CA GLY A 400 -17.50 -25.09 9.42
C GLY A 400 -17.57 -24.20 8.18
N GLY A 401 -16.64 -24.37 7.24
CA GLY A 401 -16.68 -23.74 5.95
C GLY A 401 -16.50 -22.21 6.00
N PHE A 402 -17.13 -21.51 5.08
CA PHE A 402 -16.99 -20.07 4.96
C PHE A 402 -17.54 -19.29 6.17
N VAL A 403 -18.55 -19.83 6.87
CA VAL A 403 -19.12 -19.19 8.08
C VAL A 403 -18.05 -19.05 9.17
N ALA A 404 -17.24 -20.09 9.41
CA ALA A 404 -16.15 -20.03 10.39
C ALA A 404 -15.11 -18.96 10.00
N CYS A 405 -14.81 -18.82 8.71
CA CYS A 405 -13.91 -17.79 8.21
C CYS A 405 -14.46 -16.37 8.45
N VAL A 406 -15.76 -16.14 8.18
CA VAL A 406 -16.42 -14.84 8.42
C VAL A 406 -16.44 -14.50 9.91
N ILE A 407 -16.71 -15.47 10.79
CA ILE A 407 -16.63 -15.25 12.25
C ILE A 407 -15.20 -14.87 12.65
N ALA A 408 -14.20 -15.63 12.18
CA ALA A 408 -12.80 -15.38 12.50
C ALA A 408 -12.34 -13.98 12.08
N ILE A 409 -12.62 -13.55 10.83
CA ILE A 409 -12.24 -12.22 10.36
C ILE A 409 -12.99 -11.11 11.12
N THR A 410 -14.28 -11.32 11.44
CA THR A 410 -15.06 -10.37 12.22
C THR A 410 -14.49 -10.20 13.62
N VAL A 411 -14.09 -11.30 14.29
CA VAL A 411 -13.42 -11.25 15.59
C VAL A 411 -12.08 -10.53 15.50
N VAL A 412 -11.25 -10.85 14.50
CA VAL A 412 -9.95 -10.18 14.30
C VAL A 412 -10.13 -8.68 14.10
N TYR A 413 -11.07 -8.27 13.26
CA TYR A 413 -11.34 -6.85 13.04
C TYR A 413 -11.94 -6.16 14.28
N ALA A 414 -12.76 -6.86 15.06
CA ALA A 414 -13.27 -6.35 16.33
C ALA A 414 -12.15 -6.10 17.36
N LEU A 415 -11.07 -6.91 17.34
CA LEU A 415 -9.90 -6.71 18.21
C LEU A 415 -9.15 -5.41 17.89
N ILE A 416 -9.35 -4.81 16.73
CA ILE A 416 -8.79 -3.49 16.41
C ILE A 416 -9.37 -2.42 17.34
N LEU A 417 -10.66 -2.51 17.71
CA LEU A 417 -11.33 -1.51 18.56
C LEU A 417 -10.63 -1.32 19.93
N PRO A 418 -10.36 -2.36 20.73
CA PRO A 418 -9.61 -2.18 21.96
C PRO A 418 -8.15 -1.74 21.70
N THR A 419 -7.55 -2.15 20.57
CA THR A 419 -6.19 -1.74 20.21
C THR A 419 -6.10 -0.25 19.92
N LEU A 420 -7.17 0.39 19.41
CA LEU A 420 -7.23 1.84 19.23
C LEU A 420 -7.05 2.63 20.52
N LEU A 421 -7.37 2.04 21.69
CA LEU A 421 -7.17 2.68 23.00
C LEU A 421 -5.69 2.80 23.37
N LEU A 422 -4.83 1.96 22.78
CA LEU A 422 -3.39 1.97 23.01
C LEU A 422 -2.67 3.05 22.18
N VAL A 423 -3.33 3.62 21.17
CA VAL A 423 -2.74 4.63 20.30
C VAL A 423 -2.56 5.95 21.08
N PRO A 424 -1.37 6.56 21.07
CA PRO A 424 -1.14 7.85 21.71
C PRO A 424 -2.11 8.92 21.19
N LYS A 425 -2.73 9.66 22.12
CA LYS A 425 -3.72 10.69 21.79
C LYS A 425 -3.12 11.78 20.88
N SER A 426 -1.85 12.12 21.07
CA SER A 426 -1.12 13.11 20.26
C SER A 426 -1.14 12.79 18.76
N LEU A 427 -1.12 11.51 18.37
CA LEU A 427 -1.16 11.11 16.95
C LEU A 427 -2.53 11.21 16.30
N ILE A 428 -3.61 11.14 17.08
CA ILE A 428 -4.98 10.96 16.57
C ILE A 428 -5.94 12.08 16.93
N ALA A 429 -5.52 13.05 17.76
CA ALA A 429 -6.40 14.11 18.27
C ALA A 429 -6.72 15.19 17.22
N THR A 430 -5.81 15.41 16.27
CA THR A 430 -5.90 16.50 15.28
C THR A 430 -6.38 16.02 13.92
N ALA A 431 -7.08 16.91 13.19
CA ALA A 431 -7.35 16.77 11.77
C ALA A 431 -6.09 17.14 10.96
N ASP A 432 -6.07 16.80 9.66
CA ASP A 432 -4.97 17.21 8.78
C ASP A 432 -4.91 18.74 8.64
N GLY A 433 -3.71 19.30 8.73
CA GLY A 433 -3.47 20.75 8.65
C GLY A 433 -3.71 21.49 9.96
N GLN A 434 -3.88 20.80 11.07
CA GLN A 434 -3.95 21.39 12.41
C GLN A 434 -2.66 21.05 13.18
N ALA A 435 -1.97 22.10 13.67
CA ALA A 435 -0.78 21.92 14.50
C ALA A 435 -1.10 21.07 15.75
N THR A 436 -0.24 20.16 16.09
CA THR A 436 -0.32 19.45 17.38
C THR A 436 0.06 20.40 18.51
N GLU A 437 -0.72 20.44 19.57
CA GLU A 437 -0.50 21.28 20.78
C GLU A 437 0.87 21.10 21.47
N TYR A 438 1.77 20.29 20.91
CA TYR A 438 3.10 20.00 21.46
C TYR A 438 4.23 20.89 20.90
N ASP A 439 3.94 21.75 19.92
CA ASP A 439 4.92 22.68 19.35
C ASP A 439 4.80 24.12 19.89
N SER A 440 4.06 24.32 21.00
CA SER A 440 3.91 25.61 21.69
C SER A 440 4.64 25.62 23.04
#